data_f160a727aa1b97edda60dd87f1d22ab8
#
_entry.id   f160a727aa1b97edda60dd87f1d22ab8
#
_cell.length_a   1.000
_cell.length_b   1.000
_cell.length_c   1.000
_cell.angle_alpha   90.00
_cell.angle_beta   90.00
_cell.angle_gamma   90.00
#
_symmetry.space_group_name_H-M   'P 1'
#
loop_
_entity.id
_entity.type
_entity.pdbx_description
1 polymer ?
#
loop_
_entity_poly.entity_id
_entity_poly.type
_entity_poly.pdbx_seq_one_letter_code
_entity_poly.pdbx_strand_id
1 'polypeptide(L)'
;MGNSHGKLDPLAIRPFIQIPGPNPIVMRGGEGEWDENCIEAGDIFKDYTERKEVYYLYYHGVADDKSRWPGGYRVGVATATHPLGPFSRAPQNPLLDLGAEGSWDDRSVACPTIMKIGPDQYIMWYSGIGTGAGPRRWTVGIATASHPLGPWEKREGNPIIDDFGYVGGVMQVEGTYYMYNAYPISSISPDYGPFSLATATDPYGPWEPYEGNPVLAPSGWGAWDDGGYSEAKVVYRDGVFHTFYGGCKQHRARRNDLESIGYAFSRDGYHFTKHVDNPVASRIKDPDASAFGEVQCLLEPPFVYLYHTLRYLSCENTNIEDLGVQVLATRRPFKFSMPTLRLDALPAGGMTELAACPPIGLENISSLALGVECTYDHQAQAGVRVHVRASSDGLVYDTEDWAVFDNGFAAGERASKTVEVSAQPQFVKVVVENLDQKHGVAGLVVTATLAG
;
A
#
# COMPACT_ATOMS: atom_id res chain seq x y z
N MET A 1 2.17 26.95 36.03
CA MET A 1 3.05 26.90 34.84
C MET A 1 3.80 25.58 34.91
N GLY A 2 3.24 24.54 34.39
CA GLY A 2 3.83 23.20 34.33
C GLY A 2 4.70 23.09 33.07
N ASN A 3 6.00 22.90 33.25
CA ASN A 3 6.92 22.53 32.16
C ASN A 3 6.53 21.16 31.61
N SER A 4 5.71 21.13 30.56
CA SER A 4 5.61 19.96 29.69
C SER A 4 6.91 19.90 28.88
N HIS A 5 7.93 19.23 29.40
CA HIS A 5 9.01 18.74 28.56
C HIS A 5 8.35 17.76 27.59
N GLY A 6 8.06 18.26 26.38
CA GLY A 6 7.46 17.46 25.33
C GLY A 6 8.31 16.20 25.12
N LYS A 7 7.73 15.03 25.36
CA LYS A 7 8.35 13.77 24.95
C LYS A 7 8.64 13.89 23.48
N LEU A 8 9.91 13.82 23.11
CA LEU A 8 10.33 13.74 21.71
C LEU A 8 9.64 12.53 21.09
N ASP A 9 9.02 12.75 19.92
CA ASP A 9 8.37 11.67 19.18
C ASP A 9 9.40 10.55 18.89
N PRO A 10 9.14 9.32 19.31
CA PRO A 10 10.06 8.22 19.07
C PRO A 10 10.31 7.97 17.59
N LEU A 11 9.39 8.33 16.68
CA LEU A 11 9.59 8.20 15.24
C LEU A 11 10.55 9.28 14.70
N ALA A 12 10.61 10.46 15.32
CA ALA A 12 11.45 11.56 14.87
C ALA A 12 12.95 11.39 15.16
N ILE A 13 13.32 10.46 16.06
CA ILE A 13 14.68 10.37 16.61
C ILE A 13 15.40 9.10 16.22
N ARG A 14 14.70 8.07 15.77
CA ARG A 14 15.28 6.74 15.53
C ARG A 14 15.44 6.46 14.06
N PRO A 15 16.55 5.80 13.65
CA PRO A 15 16.66 5.29 12.30
C PRO A 15 15.56 4.24 12.07
N PHE A 16 14.94 4.31 10.92
CA PHE A 16 14.02 3.27 10.47
C PHE A 16 14.81 2.07 9.93
N ILE A 17 14.34 0.88 10.24
CA ILE A 17 14.89 -0.36 9.72
C ILE A 17 13.93 -0.86 8.65
N GLN A 18 14.31 -0.79 7.39
CA GLN A 18 13.47 -1.23 6.29
C GLN A 18 13.46 -2.76 6.21
N ILE A 19 12.25 -3.32 6.11
CA ILE A 19 11.98 -4.75 5.95
C ILE A 19 11.18 -4.92 4.67
N PRO A 20 11.59 -5.77 3.72
CA PRO A 20 10.81 -6.04 2.53
C PRO A 20 9.44 -6.64 2.88
N GLY A 21 8.39 -6.12 2.22
CA GLY A 21 7.07 -6.73 2.27
C GLY A 21 6.86 -7.76 1.14
N PRO A 22 5.76 -8.54 1.19
CA PRO A 22 5.35 -9.36 0.06
C PRO A 22 4.86 -8.45 -1.09
N ASN A 23 5.55 -8.51 -2.24
CA ASN A 23 5.22 -7.68 -3.39
C ASN A 23 5.04 -8.53 -4.67
N PRO A 24 4.06 -8.20 -5.51
CA PRO A 24 2.98 -7.25 -5.25
C PRO A 24 2.02 -7.76 -4.17
N ILE A 25 1.38 -6.83 -3.44
CA ILE A 25 0.39 -7.18 -2.39
C ILE A 25 -1.03 -7.22 -2.95
N VAL A 26 -1.31 -6.45 -3.99
CA VAL A 26 -2.51 -6.50 -4.82
C VAL A 26 -2.09 -6.36 -6.28
N MET A 27 -2.54 -7.24 -7.13
CA MET A 27 -2.35 -7.14 -8.57
C MET A 27 -3.52 -6.41 -9.22
N ARG A 28 -3.23 -5.66 -10.29
CA ARG A 28 -4.27 -5.08 -11.16
C ARG A 28 -5.19 -6.16 -11.73
N GLY A 29 -6.28 -5.74 -12.34
CA GLY A 29 -7.26 -6.61 -12.97
C GLY A 29 -6.72 -7.41 -14.16
N GLY A 30 -7.44 -8.49 -14.49
CA GLY A 30 -7.20 -9.23 -15.72
C GLY A 30 -7.74 -8.50 -16.95
N GLU A 31 -7.48 -9.07 -18.12
CA GLU A 31 -7.95 -8.55 -19.42
C GLU A 31 -9.45 -8.26 -19.41
N GLY A 32 -9.84 -7.06 -19.82
CA GLY A 32 -11.21 -6.57 -19.88
C GLY A 32 -11.80 -6.11 -18.55
N GLU A 33 -11.04 -6.10 -17.46
CA GLU A 33 -11.46 -5.51 -16.20
C GLU A 33 -11.23 -3.99 -16.18
N TRP A 34 -11.92 -3.29 -15.31
CA TRP A 34 -11.91 -1.83 -15.22
C TRP A 34 -10.57 -1.23 -14.77
N ASP A 35 -9.72 -2.06 -14.17
CA ASP A 35 -8.41 -1.72 -13.59
C ASP A 35 -7.29 -2.62 -14.16
N GLU A 36 -7.44 -3.09 -15.39
CA GLU A 36 -6.49 -4.00 -16.04
C GLU A 36 -5.14 -3.36 -16.39
N ASN A 37 -5.12 -2.04 -16.61
CA ASN A 37 -3.90 -1.35 -17.00
C ASN A 37 -3.02 -0.99 -15.79
N CYS A 38 -3.58 -0.24 -14.84
CA CYS A 38 -2.87 0.12 -13.62
C CYS A 38 -3.81 0.30 -12.43
N ILE A 39 -3.25 0.10 -11.24
CA ILE A 39 -3.85 0.46 -9.96
C ILE A 39 -2.83 1.27 -9.13
N GLU A 40 -3.32 2.32 -8.51
CA GLU A 40 -2.52 3.23 -7.67
C GLU A 40 -3.11 3.27 -6.26
N ALA A 41 -2.22 3.30 -5.23
CA ALA A 41 -2.65 3.27 -3.84
C ALA A 41 -3.43 4.55 -3.46
N GLY A 42 -4.58 4.40 -2.84
CA GLY A 42 -5.44 5.51 -2.45
C GLY A 42 -5.54 5.72 -0.94
N ASP A 43 -5.89 4.68 -0.18
CA ASP A 43 -5.93 4.75 1.28
C ASP A 43 -5.79 3.37 1.91
N ILE A 44 -5.27 3.30 3.10
CA ILE A 44 -5.36 2.14 3.98
C ILE A 44 -6.23 2.48 5.18
N PHE A 45 -7.35 1.80 5.28
CA PHE A 45 -8.34 2.00 6.33
C PHE A 45 -8.52 0.71 7.12
N LYS A 46 -8.43 0.80 8.44
CA LYS A 46 -8.60 -0.33 9.35
C LYS A 46 -9.87 -0.14 10.15
N ASP A 47 -10.75 -1.13 10.13
CA ASP A 47 -11.97 -1.11 10.94
C ASP A 47 -12.24 -2.48 11.56
N TYR A 48 -13.11 -2.47 12.55
CA TYR A 48 -13.61 -3.67 13.20
C TYR A 48 -15.04 -3.93 12.75
N THR A 49 -15.18 -4.69 11.67
CA THR A 49 -16.47 -5.04 11.07
C THR A 49 -16.80 -6.51 11.30
N GLU A 50 -18.08 -6.83 11.52
CA GLU A 50 -18.55 -8.22 11.76
C GLU A 50 -17.76 -8.97 12.84
N ARG A 51 -17.31 -8.25 13.88
CA ARG A 51 -16.47 -8.78 14.98
C ARG A 51 -15.08 -9.26 14.54
N LYS A 52 -14.60 -8.76 13.42
CA LYS A 52 -13.24 -9.03 12.90
C LYS A 52 -12.54 -7.72 12.59
N GLU A 53 -11.23 -7.72 12.79
CA GLU A 53 -10.38 -6.66 12.30
C GLU A 53 -10.17 -6.86 10.80
N VAL A 54 -10.48 -5.83 10.01
CA VAL A 54 -10.38 -5.85 8.54
C VAL A 54 -9.58 -4.65 8.09
N TYR A 55 -8.64 -4.89 7.20
CA TYR A 55 -7.84 -3.90 6.51
C TYR A 55 -8.42 -3.69 5.11
N TYR A 56 -8.79 -2.46 4.80
CA TYR A 56 -9.35 -2.03 3.53
C TYR A 56 -8.29 -1.22 2.80
N LEU A 57 -7.66 -1.78 1.78
CA LEU A 57 -6.72 -1.07 0.92
C LEU A 57 -7.50 -0.54 -0.28
N TYR A 58 -7.89 0.73 -0.20
CA TYR A 58 -8.52 1.43 -1.31
C TYR A 58 -7.48 1.84 -2.34
N TYR A 59 -7.87 1.79 -3.59
CA TYR A 59 -7.03 2.14 -4.72
C TYR A 59 -7.88 2.79 -5.81
N HIS A 60 -7.23 3.44 -6.73
CA HIS A 60 -7.86 3.84 -7.97
C HIS A 60 -7.16 3.17 -9.14
N GLY A 61 -7.93 2.83 -10.16
CA GLY A 61 -7.43 2.07 -11.29
C GLY A 61 -8.06 2.52 -12.59
N VAL A 62 -7.44 2.13 -13.70
CA VAL A 62 -7.88 2.47 -15.04
C VAL A 62 -7.69 1.30 -16.00
N ALA A 63 -8.64 1.15 -16.93
CA ALA A 63 -8.59 0.16 -18.00
C ALA A 63 -7.93 0.73 -19.26
N ASP A 64 -7.37 -0.15 -20.07
CA ASP A 64 -6.93 0.18 -21.44
C ASP A 64 -8.11 0.23 -22.41
N ASP A 65 -9.07 -0.70 -22.29
CA ASP A 65 -10.27 -0.74 -23.15
C ASP A 65 -11.23 0.40 -22.83
N LYS A 66 -11.03 1.55 -23.49
CA LYS A 66 -11.91 2.73 -23.32
C LYS A 66 -13.28 2.57 -23.98
N SER A 67 -13.50 1.55 -24.79
CA SER A 67 -14.81 1.26 -25.36
C SER A 67 -15.74 0.63 -24.33
N ARG A 68 -15.21 -0.19 -23.45
CA ARG A 68 -15.90 -0.85 -22.35
C ARG A 68 -15.91 0.01 -21.07
N TRP A 69 -14.77 0.65 -20.81
CA TRP A 69 -14.53 1.48 -19.61
C TRP A 69 -14.12 2.90 -20.03
N PRO A 70 -15.07 3.76 -20.47
CA PRO A 70 -14.75 5.12 -20.90
C PRO A 70 -14.20 5.95 -19.72
N GLY A 71 -13.42 6.96 -20.06
CA GLY A 71 -12.84 7.88 -19.08
C GLY A 71 -11.52 7.38 -18.49
N GLY A 72 -11.23 7.83 -17.28
CA GLY A 72 -10.00 7.56 -16.54
C GLY A 72 -10.24 6.66 -15.32
N TYR A 73 -9.67 7.08 -14.20
CA TYR A 73 -9.68 6.33 -12.95
C TYR A 73 -11.06 6.12 -12.34
N ARG A 74 -11.21 5.00 -11.65
CA ARG A 74 -12.31 4.63 -10.76
C ARG A 74 -11.75 4.12 -9.45
N VAL A 75 -12.55 4.12 -8.38
CA VAL A 75 -12.11 3.67 -7.07
C VAL A 75 -12.55 2.24 -6.81
N GLY A 76 -11.63 1.42 -6.32
CA GLY A 76 -11.87 0.08 -5.81
C GLY A 76 -11.26 -0.15 -4.44
N VAL A 77 -11.44 -1.35 -3.92
CA VAL A 77 -10.88 -1.79 -2.65
C VAL A 77 -10.47 -3.26 -2.69
N ALA A 78 -9.41 -3.59 -1.99
CA ALA A 78 -9.05 -4.95 -1.63
C ALA A 78 -9.05 -5.08 -0.10
N THR A 79 -9.41 -6.25 0.42
CA THR A 79 -9.56 -6.48 1.87
C THR A 79 -8.69 -7.62 2.36
N ALA A 80 -8.23 -7.52 3.60
CA ALA A 80 -7.47 -8.55 4.29
C ALA A 80 -7.76 -8.55 5.79
N THR A 81 -7.39 -9.63 6.47
CA THR A 81 -7.43 -9.73 7.95
C THR A 81 -6.05 -9.54 8.58
N HIS A 82 -5.06 -9.21 7.78
CA HIS A 82 -3.68 -8.94 8.22
C HIS A 82 -3.11 -7.78 7.39
N PRO A 83 -2.30 -6.87 7.95
CA PRO A 83 -1.77 -5.72 7.22
C PRO A 83 -0.90 -6.08 6.01
N LEU A 84 -0.36 -7.28 5.96
CA LEU A 84 0.40 -7.80 4.82
C LEU A 84 -0.40 -8.76 3.93
N GLY A 85 -1.71 -8.73 4.03
CA GLY A 85 -2.58 -9.57 3.24
C GLY A 85 -2.62 -11.04 3.69
N PRO A 86 -2.99 -11.94 2.78
CA PRO A 86 -3.30 -11.65 1.37
C PRO A 86 -4.54 -10.77 1.26
N PHE A 87 -4.45 -9.77 0.39
CA PHE A 87 -5.58 -8.94 0.04
C PHE A 87 -6.38 -9.59 -1.09
N SER A 88 -7.71 -9.51 -0.97
CA SER A 88 -8.63 -9.95 -2.00
C SER A 88 -9.42 -8.75 -2.52
N ARG A 89 -9.44 -8.56 -3.83
CA ARG A 89 -10.23 -7.50 -4.47
C ARG A 89 -11.72 -7.73 -4.19
N ALA A 90 -12.42 -6.68 -3.78
CA ALA A 90 -13.84 -6.79 -3.47
C ALA A 90 -14.66 -7.06 -4.75
N PRO A 91 -15.61 -8.01 -4.72
CA PRO A 91 -16.42 -8.33 -5.90
C PRO A 91 -17.35 -7.18 -6.34
N GLN A 92 -17.55 -6.17 -5.47
CA GLN A 92 -18.36 -4.98 -5.77
C GLN A 92 -17.62 -3.91 -6.56
N ASN A 93 -16.30 -4.08 -6.77
CA ASN A 93 -15.50 -3.09 -7.49
C ASN A 93 -15.99 -2.87 -8.95
N PRO A 94 -15.93 -1.63 -9.47
CA PRO A 94 -15.47 -0.43 -8.77
C PRO A 94 -16.51 0.06 -7.74
N LEU A 95 -16.04 0.54 -6.57
CA LEU A 95 -16.90 1.07 -5.50
C LEU A 95 -17.42 2.47 -5.80
N LEU A 96 -16.64 3.27 -6.52
CA LEU A 96 -17.02 4.61 -6.96
C LEU A 96 -16.68 4.75 -8.45
N ASP A 97 -17.72 4.98 -9.24
CA ASP A 97 -17.63 5.19 -10.70
C ASP A 97 -17.69 6.68 -11.03
N LEU A 98 -17.46 6.99 -12.30
CA LEU A 98 -17.54 8.34 -12.86
C LEU A 98 -18.90 8.98 -12.56
N GLY A 99 -18.95 10.30 -12.56
CA GLY A 99 -20.17 11.06 -12.54
C GLY A 99 -20.95 10.98 -13.87
N ALA A 100 -22.17 11.51 -13.88
CA ALA A 100 -22.95 11.65 -15.10
C ALA A 100 -22.21 12.55 -16.12
N GLU A 101 -22.43 12.31 -17.41
CA GLU A 101 -21.85 13.12 -18.48
C GLU A 101 -22.09 14.63 -18.24
N GLY A 102 -21.02 15.41 -18.32
CA GLY A 102 -21.01 16.84 -18.05
C GLY A 102 -20.86 17.22 -16.57
N SER A 103 -20.81 16.26 -15.65
CA SER A 103 -20.50 16.53 -14.24
C SER A 103 -19.00 16.82 -14.04
N TRP A 104 -18.68 17.37 -12.88
CA TRP A 104 -17.32 17.78 -12.52
C TRP A 104 -16.34 16.59 -12.38
N ASP A 105 -16.85 15.37 -12.25
CA ASP A 105 -16.11 14.12 -12.05
C ASP A 105 -16.45 13.03 -13.09
N ASP A 106 -16.94 13.43 -14.27
CA ASP A 106 -17.35 12.51 -15.33
C ASP A 106 -16.18 11.89 -16.10
N ARG A 107 -14.94 12.35 -15.83
CA ARG A 107 -13.76 11.85 -16.51
C ARG A 107 -12.91 10.94 -15.65
N SER A 108 -12.68 11.28 -14.37
CA SER A 108 -11.90 10.48 -13.42
C SER A 108 -12.36 10.74 -12.00
N VAL A 109 -12.33 9.68 -11.19
CA VAL A 109 -12.43 9.72 -9.73
C VAL A 109 -11.25 8.93 -9.15
N ALA A 110 -10.48 9.55 -8.26
CA ALA A 110 -9.21 9.03 -7.77
C ALA A 110 -8.96 9.45 -6.30
N CYS A 111 -7.87 9.00 -5.73
CA CYS A 111 -7.35 9.43 -4.44
C CYS A 111 -8.37 9.32 -3.30
N PRO A 112 -9.01 8.16 -3.11
CA PRO A 112 -9.98 7.99 -2.04
C PRO A 112 -9.30 8.10 -0.67
N THR A 113 -9.93 8.83 0.26
CA THR A 113 -9.55 8.87 1.67
C THR A 113 -10.77 8.62 2.52
N ILE A 114 -10.70 7.65 3.43
CA ILE A 114 -11.86 7.16 4.15
C ILE A 114 -11.76 7.48 5.64
N MET A 115 -12.87 7.91 6.22
CA MET A 115 -13.01 8.06 7.66
C MET A 115 -14.36 7.54 8.14
N LYS A 116 -14.36 6.86 9.28
CA LYS A 116 -15.55 6.51 10.03
C LYS A 116 -15.92 7.67 10.96
N ILE A 117 -17.13 8.19 10.81
CA ILE A 117 -17.62 9.34 11.60
C ILE A 117 -18.69 8.96 12.62
N GLY A 118 -19.16 7.72 12.57
CA GLY A 118 -20.15 7.20 13.50
C GLY A 118 -20.36 5.70 13.31
N PRO A 119 -21.18 5.06 14.14
CA PRO A 119 -21.63 3.69 13.86
C PRO A 119 -22.28 3.64 12.49
N ASP A 120 -21.79 2.72 11.64
CA ASP A 120 -22.31 2.54 10.27
C ASP A 120 -22.39 3.85 9.45
N GLN A 121 -21.43 4.76 9.66
CA GLN A 121 -21.34 6.03 8.94
C GLN A 121 -19.89 6.26 8.49
N TYR A 122 -19.68 6.23 7.18
CA TYR A 122 -18.39 6.40 6.55
C TYR A 122 -18.45 7.52 5.52
N ILE A 123 -17.39 8.31 5.49
CA ILE A 123 -17.15 9.33 4.46
C ILE A 123 -15.92 8.92 3.65
N MET A 124 -16.02 9.09 2.34
CA MET A 124 -14.92 9.06 1.40
C MET A 124 -14.78 10.45 0.79
N TRP A 125 -13.64 11.07 0.99
CA TRP A 125 -13.21 12.21 0.16
C TRP A 125 -12.47 11.65 -1.04
N TYR A 126 -12.71 12.20 -2.21
CA TYR A 126 -12.08 11.77 -3.45
C TYR A 126 -11.80 12.96 -4.37
N SER A 127 -10.77 12.82 -5.18
CA SER A 127 -10.44 13.79 -6.21
C SER A 127 -11.14 13.43 -7.51
N GLY A 128 -11.77 14.40 -8.13
CA GLY A 128 -12.46 14.23 -9.40
C GLY A 128 -12.00 15.25 -10.44
N ILE A 129 -12.16 14.89 -11.70
CA ILE A 129 -11.94 15.77 -12.83
C ILE A 129 -12.98 15.50 -13.91
N GLY A 130 -13.58 16.57 -14.45
CA GLY A 130 -14.61 16.50 -15.49
C GLY A 130 -14.07 16.80 -16.90
N THR A 131 -14.93 16.55 -17.89
CA THR A 131 -14.70 16.83 -19.32
C THR A 131 -15.08 18.25 -19.72
N GLY A 132 -15.69 19.03 -18.81
CA GLY A 132 -16.21 20.38 -19.05
C GLY A 132 -15.22 21.37 -19.66
N ALA A 133 -15.74 22.43 -20.28
CA ALA A 133 -14.94 23.51 -20.89
C ALA A 133 -14.29 24.39 -19.82
N GLY A 134 -13.01 24.12 -19.50
CA GLY A 134 -12.22 24.90 -18.55
C GLY A 134 -10.84 24.31 -18.36
N PRO A 135 -9.95 24.97 -17.62
CA PRO A 135 -8.71 24.35 -17.24
C PRO A 135 -9.00 23.10 -16.42
N ARG A 136 -8.35 21.99 -16.78
CA ARG A 136 -8.47 20.72 -16.07
C ARG A 136 -7.88 20.89 -14.67
N ARG A 137 -8.74 20.82 -13.67
CA ARG A 137 -8.38 20.97 -12.26
C ARG A 137 -8.93 19.81 -11.47
N TRP A 138 -8.11 19.25 -10.62
CA TRP A 138 -8.55 18.26 -9.68
C TRP A 138 -9.31 18.92 -8.53
N THR A 139 -10.49 18.47 -8.31
CA THR A 139 -11.49 19.04 -7.41
C THR A 139 -11.93 17.96 -6.44
N VAL A 140 -12.27 18.32 -5.21
CA VAL A 140 -12.62 17.34 -4.17
C VAL A 140 -14.11 17.23 -3.97
N GLY A 141 -14.60 16.00 -3.92
CA GLY A 141 -15.98 15.66 -3.56
C GLY A 141 -16.04 14.65 -2.43
N ILE A 142 -17.26 14.37 -2.02
CA ILE A 142 -17.59 13.44 -0.94
C ILE A 142 -18.58 12.38 -1.45
N ALA A 143 -18.32 11.13 -1.03
CA ALA A 143 -19.30 10.06 -1.04
C ALA A 143 -19.51 9.52 0.38
N THR A 144 -20.68 8.98 0.68
CA THR A 144 -21.03 8.40 1.98
C THR A 144 -21.52 6.97 1.84
N ALA A 145 -21.33 6.16 2.87
CA ALA A 145 -21.82 4.79 2.93
C ALA A 145 -22.13 4.37 4.35
N SER A 146 -22.91 3.31 4.51
CA SER A 146 -23.12 2.65 5.80
C SER A 146 -22.14 1.52 6.10
N HIS A 147 -21.33 1.15 5.11
CA HIS A 147 -20.32 0.09 5.23
C HIS A 147 -19.07 0.46 4.39
N PRO A 148 -17.84 0.07 4.78
CA PRO A 148 -16.63 0.37 4.01
C PRO A 148 -16.65 -0.17 2.58
N LEU A 149 -17.36 -1.26 2.33
CA LEU A 149 -17.54 -1.83 0.98
C LEU A 149 -18.69 -1.17 0.20
N GLY A 150 -19.32 -0.12 0.74
CA GLY A 150 -20.42 0.57 0.11
C GLY A 150 -21.80 -0.11 0.30
N PRO A 151 -22.80 0.22 -0.53
CA PRO A 151 -22.66 1.13 -1.68
C PRO A 151 -22.29 2.55 -1.25
N TRP A 152 -21.43 3.20 -2.05
CA TRP A 152 -21.03 4.58 -1.86
C TRP A 152 -21.90 5.50 -2.69
N GLU A 153 -22.48 6.50 -2.04
CA GLU A 153 -23.36 7.49 -2.68
C GLU A 153 -22.68 8.86 -2.71
N LYS A 154 -22.47 9.40 -3.93
CA LYS A 154 -21.95 10.76 -4.11
C LYS A 154 -22.92 11.76 -3.53
N ARG A 155 -22.40 12.68 -2.71
CA ARG A 155 -23.24 13.65 -2.00
C ARG A 155 -23.75 14.73 -2.95
N GLU A 156 -25.00 15.12 -2.77
CA GLU A 156 -25.55 16.33 -3.37
C GLU A 156 -24.78 17.57 -2.85
N GLY A 157 -24.47 18.51 -3.74
CA GLY A 157 -23.66 19.69 -3.42
C GLY A 157 -22.17 19.53 -3.62
N ASN A 158 -21.72 18.39 -4.15
CA ASN A 158 -20.36 18.28 -4.67
C ASN A 158 -20.15 19.22 -5.89
N PRO A 159 -18.92 19.70 -6.12
CA PRO A 159 -17.71 19.52 -5.31
C PRO A 159 -17.71 20.37 -4.03
N ILE A 160 -16.90 19.97 -3.04
CA ILE A 160 -16.79 20.68 -1.74
C ILE A 160 -15.65 21.69 -1.70
N ILE A 161 -14.66 21.53 -2.56
CA ILE A 161 -13.53 22.44 -2.71
C ILE A 161 -12.93 22.31 -4.12
N ASP A 162 -12.86 23.42 -4.83
CA ASP A 162 -12.33 23.50 -6.18
C ASP A 162 -10.82 23.67 -6.18
N ASP A 163 -10.16 23.13 -7.24
CA ASP A 163 -8.75 23.35 -7.55
C ASP A 163 -7.83 23.05 -6.34
N PHE A 164 -8.07 21.92 -5.70
CA PHE A 164 -7.33 21.54 -4.50
C PHE A 164 -6.31 20.41 -4.74
N GLY A 165 -6.30 19.77 -5.90
CA GLY A 165 -5.36 18.69 -6.25
C GLY A 165 -5.78 17.32 -5.75
N TYR A 166 -4.78 16.51 -5.41
CA TYR A 166 -4.96 15.12 -4.99
C TYR A 166 -5.10 15.02 -3.48
N VAL A 167 -6.23 14.50 -2.99
CA VAL A 167 -6.43 14.31 -1.54
C VAL A 167 -5.51 13.21 -1.05
N GLY A 168 -4.65 13.53 -0.06
CA GLY A 168 -3.70 12.58 0.53
C GLY A 168 -4.12 12.07 1.91
N GLY A 169 -4.92 12.82 2.65
CA GLY A 169 -5.39 12.38 3.96
C GLY A 169 -6.35 13.37 4.60
N VAL A 170 -7.39 12.84 5.25
CA VAL A 170 -8.31 13.62 6.05
C VAL A 170 -8.38 13.03 7.45
N MET A 171 -8.35 13.88 8.49
CA MET A 171 -8.49 13.46 9.88
C MET A 171 -9.13 14.54 10.73
N GLN A 172 -9.69 14.13 11.86
CA GLN A 172 -10.19 15.05 12.88
C GLN A 172 -9.26 15.06 14.09
N VAL A 173 -8.85 16.25 14.50
CA VAL A 173 -8.05 16.47 15.71
C VAL A 173 -8.69 17.60 16.52
N GLU A 174 -9.07 17.34 17.77
CA GLU A 174 -9.65 18.33 18.71
C GLU A 174 -10.81 19.15 18.11
N GLY A 175 -11.66 18.49 17.32
CA GLY A 175 -12.84 19.11 16.70
C GLY A 175 -12.59 19.79 15.36
N THR A 176 -11.36 19.94 14.94
CA THR A 176 -10.99 20.47 13.62
C THR A 176 -10.69 19.32 12.65
N TYR A 177 -11.23 19.41 11.46
CA TYR A 177 -10.89 18.53 10.34
C TYR A 177 -9.75 19.13 9.56
N TYR A 178 -8.75 18.30 9.23
CA TYR A 178 -7.57 18.62 8.43
C TYR A 178 -7.64 17.80 7.16
N MET A 179 -7.57 18.44 6.00
CA MET A 179 -7.48 17.79 4.70
C MET A 179 -6.15 18.19 4.06
N TYR A 180 -5.28 17.22 3.85
CA TYR A 180 -4.01 17.41 3.15
C TYR A 180 -4.14 16.96 1.70
N ASN A 181 -3.42 17.64 0.83
CA ASN A 181 -3.38 17.33 -0.59
C ASN A 181 -1.98 17.48 -1.15
N ALA A 182 -1.69 16.77 -2.24
CA ALA A 182 -0.58 17.10 -3.13
C ALA A 182 -1.11 17.94 -4.30
N TYR A 183 -0.52 19.09 -4.53
CA TYR A 183 -0.94 19.97 -5.61
C TYR A 183 0.14 20.07 -6.69
N PRO A 184 -0.09 19.51 -7.90
CA PRO A 184 0.88 19.56 -8.97
C PRO A 184 1.21 21.02 -9.36
N ILE A 185 2.50 21.37 -9.34
CA ILE A 185 3.00 22.64 -9.86
C ILE A 185 3.63 22.36 -11.21
N SER A 186 2.93 22.71 -12.29
CA SER A 186 3.34 22.41 -13.67
C SER A 186 4.72 22.93 -14.08
N SER A 187 5.24 23.94 -13.38
CA SER A 187 6.60 24.44 -13.59
C SER A 187 7.69 23.56 -12.95
N ILE A 188 7.31 22.67 -12.02
CA ILE A 188 8.21 21.75 -11.32
C ILE A 188 8.00 20.33 -11.87
N SER A 189 6.76 19.86 -11.84
CA SER A 189 6.35 18.58 -12.36
C SER A 189 4.86 18.61 -12.75
N PRO A 190 4.43 17.93 -13.82
CA PRO A 190 3.02 17.84 -14.16
C PRO A 190 2.21 17.00 -13.17
N ASP A 191 2.87 16.09 -12.42
CA ASP A 191 2.22 15.07 -11.59
C ASP A 191 2.50 15.22 -10.09
N TYR A 192 3.51 16.00 -9.69
CA TYR A 192 3.98 16.10 -8.31
C TYR A 192 4.06 17.55 -7.84
N GLY A 193 3.86 17.75 -6.55
CA GLY A 193 3.91 19.09 -5.96
C GLY A 193 4.12 19.09 -4.45
N PRO A 194 4.04 20.25 -3.83
CA PRO A 194 4.09 20.38 -2.38
C PRO A 194 2.79 19.89 -1.75
N PHE A 195 2.83 19.68 -0.43
CA PHE A 195 1.61 19.45 0.34
C PHE A 195 1.00 20.76 0.79
N SER A 196 -0.31 20.84 0.61
CA SER A 196 -1.14 21.93 1.11
C SER A 196 -2.19 21.39 2.07
N LEU A 197 -2.82 22.28 2.82
CA LEU A 197 -3.80 22.00 3.85
C LEU A 197 -5.05 22.86 3.64
N ALA A 198 -6.22 22.25 3.85
CA ALA A 198 -7.46 22.94 4.14
C ALA A 198 -8.04 22.44 5.46
N THR A 199 -8.77 23.29 6.19
CA THR A 199 -9.40 22.93 7.45
C THR A 199 -10.90 23.20 7.43
N ALA A 200 -11.64 22.49 8.29
CA ALA A 200 -13.07 22.68 8.50
C ALA A 200 -13.46 22.29 9.92
N THR A 201 -14.62 22.78 10.38
CA THR A 201 -15.22 22.34 11.66
C THR A 201 -16.27 21.24 11.47
N ASP A 202 -16.67 21.00 10.22
CA ASP A 202 -17.62 19.95 9.83
C ASP A 202 -16.98 19.12 8.71
N PRO A 203 -17.11 17.78 8.68
CA PRO A 203 -16.50 16.93 7.65
C PRO A 203 -17.01 17.24 6.24
N TYR A 204 -18.18 17.84 6.14
CA TYR A 204 -18.80 18.24 4.88
C TYR A 204 -18.41 19.65 4.42
N GLY A 205 -17.66 20.40 5.25
CA GLY A 205 -17.24 21.77 4.98
C GLY A 205 -18.15 22.83 5.63
N PRO A 206 -17.98 24.13 5.31
CA PRO A 206 -17.04 24.59 4.29
C PRO A 206 -15.57 24.35 4.66
N TRP A 207 -14.76 24.01 3.64
CA TRP A 207 -13.34 23.80 3.79
C TRP A 207 -12.59 25.09 3.40
N GLU A 208 -11.68 25.53 4.27
CA GLU A 208 -10.90 26.75 4.09
C GLU A 208 -9.42 26.38 3.85
N PRO A 209 -8.86 26.70 2.66
CA PRO A 209 -7.44 26.54 2.41
C PRO A 209 -6.61 27.35 3.40
N TYR A 210 -5.55 26.76 3.94
CA TYR A 210 -4.66 27.45 4.86
C TYR A 210 -3.85 28.54 4.14
N GLU A 211 -3.86 29.76 4.66
CA GLU A 211 -3.18 30.90 4.06
C GLU A 211 -1.64 30.73 3.96
N GLY A 212 -1.06 29.93 4.87
CA GLY A 212 0.37 29.64 4.90
C GLY A 212 0.82 28.47 4.02
N ASN A 213 -0.05 27.95 3.14
CA ASN A 213 0.35 26.89 2.21
C ASN A 213 1.56 27.27 1.35
N PRO A 214 2.44 26.30 1.00
CA PRO A 214 2.37 24.90 1.32
C PRO A 214 2.87 24.57 2.74
N VAL A 215 2.31 23.53 3.36
CA VAL A 215 2.73 23.04 4.69
C VAL A 215 3.96 22.12 4.64
N LEU A 216 4.24 21.51 3.48
CA LEU A 216 5.46 20.75 3.21
C LEU A 216 5.92 21.02 1.77
N ALA A 217 7.01 21.75 1.63
CA ALA A 217 7.60 22.09 0.33
C ALA A 217 8.70 21.10 -0.08
N PRO A 218 8.90 20.86 -1.39
CA PRO A 218 10.05 20.14 -1.91
C PRO A 218 11.36 20.68 -1.37
N SER A 219 12.38 19.82 -1.30
CA SER A 219 13.73 20.24 -0.89
C SER A 219 14.39 21.09 -1.99
N GLY A 220 15.50 21.74 -1.63
CA GLY A 220 16.28 22.52 -2.59
C GLY A 220 16.88 21.66 -3.70
N TRP A 221 17.25 22.34 -4.79
CA TRP A 221 17.82 21.76 -5.99
C TRP A 221 18.95 20.76 -5.71
N GLY A 222 18.86 19.58 -6.34
CA GLY A 222 19.80 18.48 -6.21
C GLY A 222 19.45 17.49 -5.09
N ALA A 223 18.46 17.79 -4.25
CA ALA A 223 17.93 16.84 -3.27
C ALA A 223 17.18 15.69 -3.96
N TRP A 224 16.96 14.62 -3.22
CA TRP A 224 16.25 13.45 -3.74
C TRP A 224 14.76 13.71 -4.03
N ASP A 225 14.18 14.73 -3.38
CA ASP A 225 12.76 15.12 -3.44
C ASP A 225 12.56 16.56 -3.98
N ASP A 226 13.49 17.06 -4.78
CA ASP A 226 13.43 18.43 -5.34
C ASP A 226 12.38 18.59 -6.46
N GLY A 227 11.84 17.48 -6.98
CA GLY A 227 10.78 17.46 -7.98
C GLY A 227 9.37 17.46 -7.40
N GLY A 228 9.22 17.35 -6.10
CA GLY A 228 7.91 17.29 -5.42
C GLY A 228 7.53 15.92 -4.91
N TYR A 229 6.29 15.81 -4.48
CA TYR A 229 5.70 14.65 -3.83
C TYR A 229 4.53 14.12 -4.63
N SER A 230 4.39 12.78 -4.64
CA SER A 230 3.15 12.11 -4.97
C SER A 230 2.14 12.22 -3.82
N GLU A 231 0.96 11.67 -4.00
CA GLU A 231 -0.02 11.59 -2.92
C GLU A 231 0.58 10.91 -1.70
N ALA A 232 0.30 11.47 -0.52
CA ALA A 232 0.77 10.90 0.72
C ALA A 232 -0.25 11.08 1.83
N LYS A 233 -0.45 10.03 2.60
CA LYS A 233 -1.34 10.07 3.75
C LYS A 233 -0.66 10.75 4.92
N VAL A 234 -1.36 11.74 5.49
CA VAL A 234 -1.06 12.25 6.82
C VAL A 234 -1.94 11.52 7.83
N VAL A 235 -1.37 11.04 8.90
CA VAL A 235 -2.07 10.41 10.01
C VAL A 235 -1.71 11.08 11.33
N TYR A 236 -2.68 11.19 12.25
CA TYR A 236 -2.46 11.75 13.59
C TYR A 236 -2.41 10.64 14.63
N ARG A 237 -1.33 10.63 15.41
CA ARG A 237 -1.16 9.67 16.51
C ARG A 237 -0.34 10.28 17.63
N ASP A 238 -0.80 10.07 18.86
CA ASP A 238 -0.07 10.44 20.09
C ASP A 238 0.39 11.91 20.13
N GLY A 239 -0.42 12.84 19.60
CA GLY A 239 -0.13 14.28 19.59
C GLY A 239 0.76 14.73 18.43
N VAL A 240 0.95 13.89 17.41
CA VAL A 240 1.82 14.18 16.27
C VAL A 240 1.12 13.82 14.97
N PHE A 241 1.25 14.71 13.99
CA PHE A 241 0.90 14.46 12.59
C PHE A 241 2.10 13.82 11.89
N HIS A 242 1.92 12.65 11.31
CA HIS A 242 2.93 11.89 10.59
C HIS A 242 2.57 11.82 9.12
N THR A 243 3.55 12.02 8.24
CA THR A 243 3.37 11.76 6.81
C THR A 243 4.56 11.02 6.24
N PHE A 244 4.26 10.00 5.44
CA PHE A 244 5.23 9.31 4.58
C PHE A 244 4.86 9.62 3.16
N TYR A 245 5.84 9.98 2.34
CA TYR A 245 5.60 10.51 0.99
C TYR A 245 6.60 9.98 -0.02
N GLY A 246 6.11 9.69 -1.22
CA GLY A 246 6.96 9.44 -2.38
C GLY A 246 7.54 10.75 -2.87
N GLY A 247 8.87 10.84 -2.99
CA GLY A 247 9.56 12.00 -3.49
C GLY A 247 10.28 11.71 -4.79
N CYS A 248 10.29 12.65 -5.71
CA CYS A 248 10.93 12.52 -7.01
C CYS A 248 11.96 13.61 -7.26
N LYS A 249 12.85 13.38 -8.24
CA LYS A 249 13.82 14.38 -8.71
C LYS A 249 13.29 15.18 -9.91
N GLN A 250 13.41 16.47 -9.86
CA GLN A 250 12.97 17.40 -10.92
C GLN A 250 13.62 17.15 -12.28
N HIS A 251 14.86 16.65 -12.30
CA HIS A 251 15.64 16.50 -13.54
C HIS A 251 15.31 15.28 -14.37
N ARG A 252 14.48 14.41 -13.89
CA ARG A 252 14.20 13.20 -14.60
C ARG A 252 12.89 13.37 -15.34
N ALA A 253 13.00 13.59 -16.62
CA ALA A 253 11.91 13.88 -17.54
C ALA A 253 10.95 12.70 -17.81
N ARG A 254 11.05 11.62 -17.05
CA ARG A 254 10.23 10.44 -17.23
C ARG A 254 9.53 10.06 -15.93
N ARG A 255 8.25 9.78 -16.01
CA ARG A 255 7.35 9.31 -14.95
C ARG A 255 7.85 8.08 -14.17
N ASN A 256 8.91 7.44 -14.64
CA ASN A 256 9.50 6.21 -14.10
C ASN A 256 10.77 6.45 -13.27
N ASP A 257 10.98 7.67 -12.78
CA ASP A 257 12.18 7.95 -12.03
C ASP A 257 12.04 7.49 -10.57
N LEU A 258 13.15 6.92 -10.11
CA LEU A 258 13.31 6.34 -8.79
C LEU A 258 12.73 7.26 -7.71
N GLU A 259 11.53 6.99 -7.29
CA GLU A 259 10.98 7.57 -6.09
C GLU A 259 11.52 6.83 -4.87
N SER A 260 11.82 7.58 -3.85
CA SER A 260 12.10 7.08 -2.52
C SER A 260 11.04 7.60 -1.57
N ILE A 261 10.90 6.95 -0.42
CA ILE A 261 9.90 7.35 0.56
C ILE A 261 10.57 8.17 1.65
N GLY A 262 10.09 9.38 1.85
CA GLY A 262 10.46 10.26 2.96
C GLY A 262 9.46 10.20 4.10
N TYR A 263 9.90 10.70 5.25
CA TYR A 263 9.07 10.91 6.42
C TYR A 263 9.18 12.36 6.88
N ALA A 264 8.04 12.96 7.21
CA ALA A 264 7.98 14.24 7.89
C ALA A 264 6.92 14.19 9.01
N PHE A 265 7.05 15.06 9.99
CA PHE A 265 6.16 15.14 11.13
C PHE A 265 5.87 16.58 11.54
N SER A 266 4.72 16.78 12.17
CA SER A 266 4.31 18.07 12.71
C SER A 266 3.60 17.89 14.06
N ARG A 267 3.71 18.88 14.96
CA ARG A 267 2.97 18.89 16.22
C ARG A 267 1.67 19.69 16.16
N ASP A 268 1.56 20.57 15.20
CA ASP A 268 0.42 21.46 15.02
C ASP A 268 -0.38 21.21 13.74
N GLY A 269 0.13 20.34 12.85
CA GLY A 269 -0.49 20.05 11.55
C GLY A 269 -0.21 21.08 10.46
N TYR A 270 0.45 22.18 10.79
CA TYR A 270 0.74 23.29 9.86
C TYR A 270 2.21 23.37 9.47
N HIS A 271 3.12 23.01 10.36
CA HIS A 271 4.56 23.12 10.17
C HIS A 271 5.22 21.75 10.24
N PHE A 272 5.51 21.18 9.08
CA PHE A 272 6.16 19.87 8.99
C PHE A 272 7.68 19.99 8.98
N THR A 273 8.31 19.08 9.73
CA THR A 273 9.76 18.90 9.75
C THR A 273 10.12 17.58 9.08
N LYS A 274 10.99 17.61 8.08
CA LYS A 274 11.50 16.41 7.43
C LYS A 274 12.46 15.66 8.33
N HIS A 275 12.38 14.35 8.31
CA HIS A 275 13.30 13.49 9.05
C HIS A 275 14.73 13.64 8.52
N VAL A 276 15.71 13.64 9.43
CA VAL A 276 17.12 13.89 9.11
C VAL A 276 17.72 12.80 8.20
N ASP A 277 17.27 11.56 8.37
CA ASP A 277 17.77 10.40 7.59
C ASP A 277 16.95 10.13 6.31
N ASN A 278 16.17 11.10 5.82
CA ASN A 278 15.44 10.93 4.56
C ASN A 278 16.37 10.69 3.36
N PRO A 279 16.00 9.79 2.45
CA PRO A 279 14.79 8.97 2.44
C PRO A 279 14.85 7.82 3.47
N VAL A 280 13.73 7.53 4.14
CA VAL A 280 13.62 6.48 5.16
C VAL A 280 13.37 5.09 4.56
N ALA A 281 12.89 5.03 3.34
CA ALA A 281 12.82 3.82 2.54
C ALA A 281 13.19 4.13 1.09
N SER A 282 13.91 3.23 0.48
CA SER A 282 14.27 3.27 -0.92
C SER A 282 13.96 1.91 -1.54
N ARG A 283 13.95 1.87 -2.87
CA ARG A 283 13.75 0.63 -3.61
C ARG A 283 14.76 -0.40 -3.16
N ILE A 284 14.28 -1.44 -2.47
CA ILE A 284 15.09 -2.61 -2.17
C ILE A 284 15.08 -3.47 -3.43
N LYS A 285 16.18 -3.47 -4.14
CA LYS A 285 16.59 -4.43 -5.19
C LYS A 285 15.44 -5.26 -5.81
N ASP A 286 14.31 -4.61 -6.12
CA ASP A 286 13.37 -5.16 -7.05
C ASP A 286 13.83 -4.68 -8.43
N PRO A 287 14.43 -5.55 -9.24
CA PRO A 287 15.01 -5.15 -10.52
C PRO A 287 13.96 -4.63 -11.50
N ASP A 288 12.71 -5.02 -11.30
CA ASP A 288 11.61 -4.67 -12.18
C ASP A 288 10.84 -3.43 -11.70
N ALA A 289 10.89 -3.11 -10.39
CA ALA A 289 10.22 -1.92 -9.87
C ALA A 289 11.01 -0.64 -10.14
N SER A 290 10.38 0.35 -10.74
CA SER A 290 11.00 1.62 -11.08
C SER A 290 10.74 2.72 -10.07
N ALA A 291 9.59 2.71 -9.39
CA ALA A 291 9.19 3.79 -8.51
C ALA A 291 8.21 3.34 -7.43
N PHE A 292 8.13 4.12 -6.34
CA PHE A 292 7.15 4.04 -5.29
C PHE A 292 6.29 5.31 -5.30
N GLY A 293 5.14 5.27 -5.96
CA GLY A 293 4.18 6.36 -5.96
C GLY A 293 3.09 6.20 -4.91
N GLU A 294 2.31 7.24 -4.68
CA GLU A 294 1.06 7.25 -3.91
C GLU A 294 1.18 6.50 -2.57
N VAL A 295 2.06 6.99 -1.69
CA VAL A 295 2.40 6.30 -0.44
C VAL A 295 1.32 6.50 0.61
N GLN A 296 0.77 5.41 1.11
CA GLN A 296 -0.18 5.36 2.22
C GLN A 296 0.46 4.70 3.44
N CYS A 297 0.17 5.16 4.64
CA CYS A 297 0.80 4.60 5.83
C CYS A 297 -0.20 4.12 6.88
N LEU A 298 0.15 3.00 7.52
CA LEU A 298 -0.52 2.47 8.69
C LEU A 298 0.49 2.37 9.84
N LEU A 299 0.23 3.10 10.91
CA LEU A 299 1.09 3.12 12.09
C LEU A 299 0.64 2.08 13.11
N GLU A 300 1.38 0.99 13.21
CA GLU A 300 1.19 -0.06 14.22
C GLU A 300 2.52 -0.37 14.93
N PRO A 301 2.95 0.48 15.88
CA PRO A 301 4.25 0.33 16.51
C PRO A 301 4.50 -1.07 17.06
N PRO A 302 5.70 -1.67 16.87
CA PRO A 302 6.91 -1.00 16.38
C PRO A 302 7.03 -0.92 14.85
N PHE A 303 5.97 -1.21 14.10
CA PHE A 303 5.99 -1.22 12.64
C PHE A 303 5.24 -0.04 12.04
N VAL A 304 5.71 0.38 10.87
CA VAL A 304 5.03 1.27 9.95
C VAL A 304 4.89 0.52 8.63
N TYR A 305 3.66 0.30 8.19
CA TYR A 305 3.37 -0.31 6.90
C TYR A 305 3.16 0.80 5.89
N LEU A 306 3.94 0.79 4.82
CA LEU A 306 3.90 1.75 3.73
C LEU A 306 3.34 1.06 2.49
N TYR A 307 2.07 1.28 2.20
CA TYR A 307 1.45 0.81 0.97
C TYR A 307 1.71 1.83 -0.12
N HIS A 308 2.04 1.36 -1.30
CA HIS A 308 2.45 2.25 -2.39
C HIS A 308 2.15 1.64 -3.75
N THR A 309 2.13 2.47 -4.76
CA THR A 309 2.11 2.02 -6.15
C THR A 309 3.47 1.44 -6.52
N LEU A 310 3.47 0.26 -7.15
CA LEU A 310 4.64 -0.38 -7.76
C LEU A 310 4.61 -0.13 -9.27
N ARG A 311 5.54 0.69 -9.77
CA ARG A 311 5.75 0.92 -11.21
C ARG A 311 6.87 0.05 -11.72
N TYR A 312 6.67 -0.61 -12.88
CA TYR A 312 7.63 -1.53 -13.46
C TYR A 312 8.47 -0.91 -14.57
N LEU A 313 9.80 -1.15 -14.54
CA LEU A 313 10.76 -0.62 -15.53
C LEU A 313 10.58 -1.19 -16.94
N SER A 314 10.06 -2.40 -17.04
CA SER A 314 9.89 -3.12 -18.32
C SER A 314 8.85 -2.51 -19.24
N CYS A 315 8.12 -1.52 -18.78
CA CYS A 315 6.99 -0.93 -19.49
C CYS A 315 7.32 0.45 -20.01
N GLU A 316 8.15 0.54 -21.06
CA GLU A 316 8.59 1.81 -21.66
C GLU A 316 7.45 2.73 -22.14
N ASN A 317 6.25 2.21 -22.37
CA ASN A 317 5.12 2.97 -22.92
C ASN A 317 3.77 2.69 -22.27
N THR A 318 3.68 1.84 -21.25
CA THR A 318 2.44 1.56 -20.52
C THR A 318 2.70 1.73 -19.03
N ASN A 319 1.84 2.45 -18.34
CA ASN A 319 1.85 2.52 -16.88
C ASN A 319 1.28 1.20 -16.33
N ILE A 320 2.06 0.13 -16.37
CA ILE A 320 1.68 -1.10 -15.69
C ILE A 320 2.07 -0.95 -14.23
N GLU A 321 1.08 -0.92 -13.37
CA GLU A 321 1.25 -0.65 -11.95
C GLU A 321 0.40 -1.60 -11.13
N ASP A 322 1.00 -2.16 -10.09
CA ASP A 322 0.35 -2.98 -9.06
C ASP A 322 0.51 -2.28 -7.70
N LEU A 323 -0.02 -2.83 -6.62
CA LEU A 323 0.22 -2.31 -5.28
C LEU A 323 1.28 -3.12 -4.56
N GLY A 324 2.17 -2.40 -3.88
CA GLY A 324 3.20 -2.97 -3.04
C GLY A 324 3.14 -2.50 -1.59
N VAL A 325 3.96 -3.09 -0.74
CA VAL A 325 4.13 -2.70 0.65
C VAL A 325 5.59 -2.76 1.06
N GLN A 326 6.05 -1.75 1.78
CA GLN A 326 7.29 -1.76 2.54
C GLN A 326 6.97 -1.71 4.03
N VAL A 327 7.83 -2.29 4.84
CA VAL A 327 7.66 -2.25 6.29
C VAL A 327 8.87 -1.57 6.91
N LEU A 328 8.61 -0.63 7.82
CA LEU A 328 9.66 -0.03 8.62
C LEU A 328 9.52 -0.49 10.06
N ALA A 329 10.60 -0.97 10.66
CA ALA A 329 10.68 -1.16 12.11
C ALA A 329 11.30 0.07 12.77
N THR A 330 10.69 0.51 13.86
CA THR A 330 11.14 1.70 14.61
C THR A 330 12.04 1.36 15.80
N ARG A 331 12.31 0.08 16.04
CA ARG A 331 13.18 -0.39 17.13
C ARG A 331 13.73 -1.80 16.87
N ARG A 332 14.86 -2.13 17.50
CA ARG A 332 15.39 -3.48 17.66
C ARG A 332 15.35 -3.88 19.15
N PRO A 333 15.22 -5.18 19.49
CA PRO A 333 14.89 -6.26 18.57
C PRO A 333 13.45 -6.16 18.10
N PHE A 334 13.17 -6.70 16.92
CA PHE A 334 11.82 -6.88 16.42
C PHE A 334 11.59 -8.33 16.01
N LYS A 335 10.33 -8.76 15.99
CA LYS A 335 9.88 -10.02 15.41
C LYS A 335 8.64 -9.74 14.57
N PHE A 336 8.63 -10.27 13.35
CA PHE A 336 7.67 -9.92 12.32
C PHE A 336 7.30 -11.16 11.52
N SER A 337 6.01 -11.44 11.36
CA SER A 337 5.53 -12.59 10.59
C SER A 337 4.75 -12.11 9.36
N MET A 338 4.99 -12.75 8.23
CA MET A 338 4.30 -12.46 6.99
C MET A 338 3.95 -13.75 6.23
N PRO A 339 2.75 -13.86 5.63
CA PRO A 339 2.46 -14.93 4.68
C PRO A 339 3.30 -14.70 3.42
N THR A 340 3.99 -15.76 2.95
CA THR A 340 4.85 -15.70 1.76
C THR A 340 4.27 -16.47 0.58
N LEU A 341 3.45 -17.48 0.86
CA LEU A 341 2.77 -18.27 -0.17
C LEU A 341 1.40 -18.71 0.36
N ARG A 342 0.40 -18.60 -0.49
CA ARG A 342 -0.92 -19.15 -0.19
C ARG A 342 -1.51 -19.76 -1.46
N LEU A 343 -1.96 -21.01 -1.35
CA LEU A 343 -2.63 -21.73 -2.42
C LEU A 343 -3.88 -22.40 -1.86
N ASP A 344 -5.00 -22.29 -2.56
CA ASP A 344 -6.23 -23.01 -2.18
C ASP A 344 -6.03 -24.52 -2.28
N ALA A 345 -5.26 -24.97 -3.27
CA ALA A 345 -4.88 -26.37 -3.43
C ALA A 345 -3.53 -26.51 -4.14
N LEU A 346 -2.81 -27.59 -3.80
CA LEU A 346 -1.66 -28.08 -4.57
C LEU A 346 -1.98 -29.51 -5.04
N PRO A 347 -1.99 -29.77 -6.35
CA PRO A 347 -2.41 -31.06 -6.90
C PRO A 347 -1.48 -32.22 -6.47
N ALA A 348 -1.92 -33.44 -6.71
CA ALA A 348 -1.15 -34.65 -6.51
C ALA A 348 0.16 -34.61 -7.31
N GLY A 349 1.29 -34.90 -6.66
CA GLY A 349 2.63 -34.82 -7.27
C GLY A 349 3.01 -33.43 -7.77
N GLY A 350 2.22 -32.39 -7.43
CA GLY A 350 2.47 -31.02 -7.85
C GLY A 350 3.57 -30.34 -7.05
N MET A 351 4.24 -29.38 -7.70
CA MET A 351 5.25 -28.50 -7.08
C MET A 351 4.95 -27.05 -7.49
N THR A 352 5.13 -26.12 -6.58
CA THR A 352 5.03 -24.69 -6.91
C THR A 352 6.20 -24.28 -7.80
N GLU A 353 5.93 -23.46 -8.80
CA GLU A 353 6.99 -22.96 -9.68
C GLU A 353 7.83 -21.89 -8.95
N LEU A 354 9.15 -22.02 -9.03
CA LEU A 354 10.08 -21.07 -8.38
C LEU A 354 9.85 -19.61 -8.84
N ALA A 355 9.49 -19.42 -10.11
CA ALA A 355 9.21 -18.09 -10.66
C ALA A 355 7.98 -17.45 -9.99
N ALA A 356 6.96 -18.25 -9.66
CA ALA A 356 5.74 -17.77 -9.01
C ALA A 356 5.87 -17.59 -7.49
N CYS A 357 6.96 -18.07 -6.88
CA CYS A 357 7.19 -17.93 -5.44
C CYS A 357 7.76 -16.53 -5.14
N PRO A 358 7.14 -15.77 -4.21
CA PRO A 358 7.65 -14.44 -3.83
C PRO A 358 9.03 -14.53 -3.17
N PRO A 359 9.94 -13.58 -3.43
CA PRO A 359 11.22 -13.49 -2.75
C PRO A 359 11.03 -13.01 -1.29
N ILE A 360 11.83 -13.56 -0.39
CA ILE A 360 11.96 -13.09 0.99
C ILE A 360 13.34 -12.43 1.10
N GLY A 361 13.38 -11.12 1.27
CA GLY A 361 14.61 -10.38 1.54
C GLY A 361 15.03 -10.56 2.99
N LEU A 362 16.32 -10.80 3.21
CA LEU A 362 16.88 -11.05 4.53
C LEU A 362 17.85 -9.96 4.99
N GLU A 363 17.89 -8.82 4.30
CA GLU A 363 18.63 -7.66 4.73
C GLU A 363 18.14 -7.19 6.11
N ASN A 364 19.04 -6.93 7.03
CA ASN A 364 18.77 -6.60 8.44
C ASN A 364 18.05 -7.70 9.25
N ILE A 365 17.95 -8.92 8.75
CA ILE A 365 17.33 -10.06 9.41
C ILE A 365 18.43 -10.96 10.01
N SER A 366 18.30 -11.26 11.29
CA SER A 366 19.21 -12.15 12.01
C SER A 366 18.67 -13.59 12.15
N SER A 367 17.36 -13.78 12.01
CA SER A 367 16.71 -15.08 12.14
C SER A 367 15.49 -15.18 11.22
N LEU A 368 15.34 -16.36 10.59
CA LEU A 368 14.24 -16.74 9.74
C LEU A 368 13.62 -18.05 10.26
N ALA A 369 12.31 -18.08 10.48
CA ALA A 369 11.58 -19.32 10.67
C ALA A 369 10.46 -19.43 9.62
N LEU A 370 10.31 -20.61 9.03
CA LEU A 370 9.27 -20.90 8.04
C LEU A 370 8.22 -21.81 8.66
N GLY A 371 6.99 -21.33 8.75
CA GLY A 371 5.82 -22.11 9.12
C GLY A 371 5.10 -22.58 7.86
N VAL A 372 4.79 -23.86 7.78
CA VAL A 372 4.02 -24.45 6.67
C VAL A 372 2.81 -25.14 7.21
N GLU A 373 1.66 -24.89 6.62
CA GLU A 373 0.38 -25.42 7.02
C GLU A 373 -0.42 -25.86 5.81
N CYS A 374 -1.07 -27.01 5.87
CA CYS A 374 -1.99 -27.51 4.86
C CYS A 374 -2.95 -28.56 5.43
N THR A 375 -4.00 -28.89 4.69
CA THR A 375 -4.94 -29.98 5.00
C THR A 375 -4.75 -31.11 4.00
N TYR A 376 -4.53 -32.32 4.50
CA TYR A 376 -4.35 -33.52 3.69
C TYR A 376 -5.69 -34.20 3.39
N ASP A 377 -5.77 -34.83 2.22
CA ASP A 377 -6.88 -35.73 1.90
C ASP A 377 -6.94 -36.95 2.87
N HIS A 378 -8.13 -37.52 3.11
CA HIS A 378 -8.31 -38.65 3.97
C HIS A 378 -7.60 -39.94 3.50
N GLN A 379 -7.30 -40.00 2.20
CA GLN A 379 -6.62 -41.13 1.58
C GLN A 379 -5.15 -40.83 1.28
N ALA A 380 -4.65 -39.64 1.65
CA ALA A 380 -3.27 -39.25 1.43
C ALA A 380 -2.30 -40.21 2.12
N GLN A 381 -1.20 -40.53 1.46
CA GLN A 381 -0.17 -41.46 1.94
C GLN A 381 1.20 -40.77 2.14
N ALA A 382 1.34 -39.55 1.65
CA ALA A 382 2.55 -38.73 1.82
C ALA A 382 2.18 -37.28 2.07
N GLY A 383 3.11 -36.55 2.68
CA GLY A 383 2.94 -35.12 3.01
C GLY A 383 3.55 -34.21 1.97
N VAL A 384 3.78 -32.96 2.39
CA VAL A 384 4.47 -31.96 1.57
C VAL A 384 5.91 -31.78 2.03
N ARG A 385 6.78 -31.49 1.08
CA ARG A 385 8.18 -31.11 1.26
C ARG A 385 8.36 -29.65 0.89
N VAL A 386 9.18 -28.97 1.66
CA VAL A 386 9.49 -27.57 1.51
C VAL A 386 10.94 -27.44 1.09
N HIS A 387 11.16 -26.73 0.01
CA HIS A 387 12.48 -26.43 -0.56
C HIS A 387 12.72 -24.94 -0.42
N VAL A 388 13.86 -24.55 0.12
CA VAL A 388 14.30 -23.15 0.23
C VAL A 388 15.43 -22.93 -0.76
N ARG A 389 15.24 -22.02 -1.69
CA ARG A 389 16.25 -21.64 -2.69
C ARG A 389 16.86 -20.30 -2.32
N ALA A 390 18.18 -20.21 -2.27
CA ALA A 390 18.90 -18.98 -1.93
C ALA A 390 19.28 -18.18 -3.16
N SER A 391 19.50 -16.87 -2.94
CA SER A 391 20.03 -15.94 -3.93
C SER A 391 20.83 -14.84 -3.28
N SER A 392 21.85 -14.35 -3.95
CA SER A 392 22.66 -13.20 -3.55
C SER A 392 22.15 -11.86 -4.09
N ASP A 393 21.30 -11.87 -5.13
CA ASP A 393 20.85 -10.69 -5.86
C ASP A 393 19.33 -10.59 -5.99
N GLY A 394 18.60 -11.65 -5.62
CA GLY A 394 17.14 -11.75 -5.76
C GLY A 394 16.67 -12.09 -7.18
N LEU A 395 17.59 -12.24 -8.15
CA LEU A 395 17.29 -12.49 -9.56
C LEU A 395 17.55 -13.95 -9.94
N VAL A 396 18.74 -14.43 -9.63
CA VAL A 396 19.18 -15.79 -9.92
C VAL A 396 19.19 -16.57 -8.62
N TYR A 397 18.42 -17.65 -8.59
CA TYR A 397 18.32 -18.54 -7.43
C TYR A 397 19.09 -19.81 -7.68
N ASP A 398 19.68 -20.36 -6.59
CA ASP A 398 20.45 -21.58 -6.63
C ASP A 398 19.62 -22.77 -7.19
N THR A 399 20.28 -23.65 -7.90
CA THR A 399 19.68 -24.89 -8.42
C THR A 399 19.50 -25.95 -7.36
N GLU A 400 20.25 -25.85 -6.25
CA GLU A 400 20.18 -26.74 -5.11
C GLU A 400 19.49 -26.05 -3.93
N ASP A 401 18.95 -26.85 -3.02
CA ASP A 401 18.29 -26.34 -1.82
C ASP A 401 19.28 -25.77 -0.82
N TRP A 402 19.05 -24.55 -0.37
CA TRP A 402 19.67 -23.98 0.82
C TRP A 402 19.23 -24.71 2.10
N ALA A 403 17.95 -25.08 2.14
CA ALA A 403 17.38 -25.90 3.18
C ALA A 403 16.20 -26.71 2.62
N VAL A 404 15.96 -27.89 3.19
CA VAL A 404 14.83 -28.75 2.86
C VAL A 404 14.27 -29.37 4.12
N PHE A 405 12.93 -29.45 4.21
CA PHE A 405 12.26 -30.13 5.31
C PHE A 405 10.86 -30.62 4.90
N ASP A 406 10.38 -31.67 5.57
CA ASP A 406 9.03 -32.18 5.38
C ASP A 406 8.10 -31.59 6.44
N ASN A 407 6.86 -31.21 6.04
CA ASN A 407 5.80 -30.82 6.95
C ASN A 407 5.34 -32.02 7.81
N GLY A 408 4.61 -31.75 8.90
CA GLY A 408 3.88 -32.78 9.60
C GLY A 408 2.86 -33.47 8.67
N PHE A 409 2.65 -34.75 8.84
CA PHE A 409 1.70 -35.54 8.03
C PHE A 409 0.70 -36.30 8.91
N ALA A 410 -0.58 -36.07 8.60
CA ALA A 410 -1.68 -36.86 9.14
C ALA A 410 -2.83 -36.86 8.12
N ALA A 411 -3.16 -38.04 7.58
CA ALA A 411 -4.18 -38.17 6.56
C ALA A 411 -5.55 -37.69 7.06
N GLY A 412 -6.24 -36.86 6.28
CA GLY A 412 -7.53 -36.27 6.62
C GLY A 412 -7.47 -35.12 7.60
N GLU A 413 -6.29 -34.70 8.04
CA GLU A 413 -6.14 -33.65 9.05
C GLU A 413 -5.38 -32.44 8.54
N ARG A 414 -5.56 -31.33 9.23
CA ARG A 414 -4.72 -30.14 9.08
C ARG A 414 -3.42 -30.35 9.85
N ALA A 415 -2.31 -30.19 9.19
CA ALA A 415 -0.98 -30.24 9.78
C ALA A 415 -0.20 -28.98 9.59
N SER A 416 0.62 -28.65 10.57
CA SER A 416 1.54 -27.51 10.48
C SER A 416 2.87 -27.84 11.14
N LYS A 417 3.95 -27.21 10.61
CA LYS A 417 5.29 -27.30 11.18
C LYS A 417 6.03 -25.99 10.96
N THR A 418 6.74 -25.56 11.97
CA THR A 418 7.65 -24.39 11.88
C THR A 418 9.08 -24.87 12.05
N VAL A 419 9.95 -24.44 11.15
CA VAL A 419 11.39 -24.79 11.11
C VAL A 419 12.20 -23.52 11.03
N GLU A 420 13.26 -23.42 11.83
CA GLU A 420 14.24 -22.36 11.71
C GLU A 420 15.18 -22.65 10.53
N VAL A 421 15.39 -21.63 9.71
CA VAL A 421 16.25 -21.66 8.51
C VAL A 421 17.31 -20.58 8.65
N SER A 422 18.54 -20.87 8.23
CA SER A 422 19.60 -19.87 8.27
C SER A 422 19.25 -18.61 7.43
N ALA A 423 19.39 -17.45 8.03
CA ALA A 423 19.16 -16.14 7.40
C ALA A 423 20.43 -15.54 6.73
N GLN A 424 21.45 -16.35 6.46
CA GLN A 424 22.71 -15.88 5.84
C GLN A 424 22.60 -15.43 4.38
N PRO A 425 21.75 -16.04 3.51
CA PRO A 425 21.53 -15.52 2.15
C PRO A 425 20.91 -14.12 2.16
N GLN A 426 21.09 -13.37 1.09
CA GLN A 426 20.40 -12.07 0.93
C GLN A 426 18.91 -12.24 0.61
N PHE A 427 18.59 -13.27 -0.17
CA PHE A 427 17.21 -13.59 -0.55
C PHE A 427 17.01 -15.10 -0.49
N VAL A 428 15.77 -15.49 -0.18
CA VAL A 428 15.32 -16.88 -0.34
C VAL A 428 13.94 -16.91 -1.00
N LYS A 429 13.66 -17.99 -1.71
CA LYS A 429 12.30 -18.37 -2.15
C LYS A 429 11.93 -19.71 -1.55
N VAL A 430 10.63 -19.91 -1.30
CA VAL A 430 10.11 -21.15 -0.73
C VAL A 430 9.25 -21.83 -1.77
N VAL A 431 9.66 -23.03 -2.16
CA VAL A 431 8.95 -23.92 -3.09
C VAL A 431 8.36 -25.07 -2.28
N VAL A 432 7.14 -25.47 -2.59
CA VAL A 432 6.46 -26.57 -1.90
C VAL A 432 6.11 -27.67 -2.89
N GLU A 433 6.49 -28.91 -2.56
CA GLU A 433 6.22 -30.12 -3.32
C GLU A 433 5.21 -31.01 -2.56
N ASN A 434 4.15 -31.44 -3.24
CA ASN A 434 3.26 -32.48 -2.73
C ASN A 434 3.81 -33.87 -3.12
N LEU A 435 4.28 -34.63 -2.15
CA LEU A 435 4.88 -35.94 -2.35
C LEU A 435 3.84 -37.03 -2.67
N ASP A 436 2.56 -36.79 -2.35
CA ASP A 436 1.48 -37.74 -2.67
C ASP A 436 1.14 -37.68 -4.16
N GLN A 437 1.32 -38.80 -4.84
CA GLN A 437 1.11 -38.91 -6.29
C GLN A 437 -0.35 -39.09 -6.71
N LYS A 438 -1.27 -39.23 -5.74
CA LYS A 438 -2.68 -39.52 -5.99
C LYS A 438 -3.64 -38.49 -5.41
N HIS A 439 -3.24 -37.79 -4.34
CA HIS A 439 -4.13 -36.91 -3.59
C HIS A 439 -3.51 -35.53 -3.46
N GLY A 440 -4.31 -34.48 -3.71
CA GLY A 440 -3.92 -33.11 -3.53
C GLY A 440 -3.94 -32.69 -2.05
N VAL A 441 -3.36 -31.54 -1.75
CA VAL A 441 -3.48 -30.86 -0.45
C VAL A 441 -4.26 -29.57 -0.61
N ALA A 442 -5.02 -29.18 0.41
CA ALA A 442 -5.84 -27.98 0.41
C ALA A 442 -5.31 -26.94 1.42
N GLY A 443 -5.60 -25.67 1.17
CA GLY A 443 -5.33 -24.59 2.10
C GLY A 443 -3.85 -24.46 2.48
N LEU A 444 -2.93 -24.60 1.50
CA LEU A 444 -1.50 -24.50 1.73
C LEU A 444 -1.12 -23.04 2.04
N VAL A 445 -0.51 -22.83 3.20
CA VAL A 445 0.03 -21.53 3.61
C VAL A 445 1.48 -21.69 4.07
N VAL A 446 2.35 -20.83 3.56
CA VAL A 446 3.71 -20.65 4.07
C VAL A 446 3.81 -19.28 4.72
N THR A 447 4.30 -19.24 5.95
CA THR A 447 4.52 -18.00 6.72
C THR A 447 5.98 -17.89 7.08
N ALA A 448 6.62 -16.77 6.73
CA ALA A 448 7.95 -16.42 7.20
C ALA A 448 7.84 -15.59 8.50
N THR A 449 8.60 -15.96 9.51
CA THR A 449 8.82 -15.15 10.72
C THR A 449 10.25 -14.66 10.72
N LEU A 450 10.41 -13.36 10.68
CA LEU A 450 11.68 -12.65 10.60
C LEU A 450 11.99 -11.97 11.93
N ALA A 451 13.25 -11.98 12.38
CA ALA A 451 13.69 -11.20 13.53
C ALA A 451 15.02 -10.49 13.23
N GLY A 452 15.20 -9.30 13.84
CA GLY A 452 16.41 -8.49 13.65
C GLY A 452 16.77 -7.63 14.86
#